data_36085ee374a2f76072a4585e8ba2291d
#
_entry.id   36085ee374a2f76072a4585e8ba2291d
#
_cell.length_a   1.000
_cell.length_b   1.000
_cell.length_c   1.000
_cell.angle_alpha   90.00
_cell.angle_beta   90.00
_cell.angle_gamma   90.00
#
_symmetry.space_group_name_H-M   'P 1'
#
loop_
_entity.id
_entity.type
_entity.pdbx_description
1 polymer ?
#
loop_
_entity_poly.entity_id
_entity_poly.type
_entity_poly.pdbx_seq_one_letter_code
_entity_poly.pdbx_strand_id
1 'polypeptide(L)'
;TGGLGHDAFILALLGQKITVLEKNTGLCILIEEALNNLPNLPYFNHAKNNISVINNDSRAFLSSAENFDVIYVDPMFNSKKKLKRTKQMQFLDNYLEEYDDPSVEFYKSNFKRLVIKKELRAAPSIKDCSAISFNGSSVRYDVYSKGEK
;
A
#
# COMPACT_ATOMS: atom_id res chain seq x y z
N THR A 1 2.52 -0.91 4.21
CA THR A 1 3.30 -1.55 3.12
C THR A 1 3.53 -0.56 1.98
N GLY A 2 4.41 0.45 2.23
CA GLY A 2 4.65 1.56 1.29
C GLY A 2 5.42 1.15 0.03
N GLY A 3 6.31 0.17 0.15
CA GLY A 3 7.18 -0.28 -0.92
C GLY A 3 7.98 0.88 -1.52
N LEU A 4 7.94 1.05 -2.84
CA LEU A 4 8.56 2.18 -3.55
C LEU A 4 7.63 3.41 -3.69
N GLY A 5 6.45 3.41 -3.09
CA GLY A 5 5.54 4.55 -3.07
C GLY A 5 4.79 4.84 -4.38
N HIS A 6 4.86 3.97 -5.39
CA HIS A 6 4.25 4.22 -6.69
C HIS A 6 2.73 4.46 -6.61
N ASP A 7 1.99 3.56 -5.94
CA ASP A 7 0.54 3.69 -5.80
C ASP A 7 0.17 4.90 -4.95
N ALA A 8 0.95 5.17 -3.89
CA ALA A 8 0.79 6.36 -3.06
C ALA A 8 0.94 7.66 -3.88
N PHE A 9 1.94 7.71 -4.75
CA PHE A 9 2.17 8.86 -5.61
C PHE A 9 1.03 9.07 -6.61
N ILE A 10 0.53 8.01 -7.24
CA ILE A 10 -0.62 8.09 -8.16
C ILE A 10 -1.87 8.61 -7.42
N LEU A 11 -2.15 8.09 -6.24
CA LEU A 11 -3.28 8.53 -5.43
C LEU A 11 -3.16 10.01 -5.02
N ALA A 12 -1.94 10.45 -4.68
CA ALA A 12 -1.68 11.85 -4.34
C ALA A 12 -1.83 12.79 -5.55
N LEU A 13 -1.42 12.36 -6.75
CA LEU A 13 -1.68 13.09 -8.00
C LEU A 13 -3.18 13.27 -8.26
N LEU A 14 -4.00 12.31 -7.83
CA LEU A 14 -5.47 12.38 -7.90
C LEU A 14 -6.09 13.22 -6.76
N GLY A 15 -5.26 13.90 -5.95
CA GLY A 15 -5.71 14.83 -4.92
C GLY A 15 -5.96 14.20 -3.54
N GLN A 16 -5.62 12.93 -3.35
CA GLN A 16 -5.80 12.27 -2.05
C GLN A 16 -4.66 12.64 -1.09
N LYS A 17 -4.99 12.83 0.20
CA LYS A 17 -3.99 12.93 1.27
C LYS A 17 -3.54 11.54 1.68
N ILE A 18 -2.25 11.26 1.58
CA ILE A 18 -1.67 9.93 1.74
C ILE A 18 -0.70 9.92 2.92
N THR A 19 -0.89 8.98 3.83
CA THR A 19 0.09 8.61 4.84
C THR A 19 0.69 7.26 4.44
N VAL A 20 1.95 7.26 4.06
CA VAL A 20 2.71 6.04 3.73
C VAL A 20 3.35 5.49 4.99
N LEU A 21 2.99 4.27 5.35
CA LEU A 21 3.62 3.53 6.45
C LEU A 21 4.56 2.49 5.85
N GLU A 22 5.83 2.60 6.13
CA GLU A 22 6.86 1.68 5.66
C GLU A 22 7.85 1.38 6.79
N LYS A 23 8.04 0.09 7.08
CA LYS A 23 8.94 -0.34 8.16
C LYS A 23 10.42 -0.30 7.77
N ASN A 24 10.71 -0.44 6.50
CA ASN A 24 12.08 -0.40 6.00
C ASN A 24 12.56 1.05 5.82
N THR A 25 13.51 1.45 6.66
CA THR A 25 14.08 2.81 6.64
C THR A 25 14.69 3.19 5.30
N GLY A 26 15.35 2.25 4.62
CA GLY A 26 15.95 2.50 3.30
C GLY A 26 14.89 2.83 2.25
N LEU A 27 13.73 2.14 2.28
CA LEU A 27 12.62 2.47 1.39
C LEU A 27 12.00 3.83 1.71
N CYS A 28 11.87 4.18 2.99
CA CYS A 28 11.40 5.51 3.39
C CYS A 28 12.31 6.61 2.81
N ILE A 29 13.63 6.46 2.96
CA ILE A 29 14.60 7.41 2.41
C ILE A 29 14.46 7.51 0.88
N LEU A 30 14.33 6.39 0.17
CA LEU A 30 14.16 6.39 -1.28
C LEU A 30 12.87 7.11 -1.73
N ILE A 31 11.76 6.93 -1.00
CA ILE A 31 10.52 7.65 -1.30
C ILE A 31 10.70 9.15 -1.08
N GLU A 32 11.28 9.56 0.07
CA GLU A 32 11.50 10.96 0.40
C GLU A 32 12.44 11.63 -0.61
N GLU A 33 13.52 10.98 -0.99
CA GLU A 33 14.44 11.46 -2.04
C GLU A 33 13.73 11.60 -3.39
N ALA A 34 12.92 10.61 -3.78
CA ALA A 34 12.15 10.69 -5.01
C ALA A 34 11.19 11.88 -5.01
N LEU A 35 10.48 12.12 -3.88
CA LEU A 35 9.58 13.26 -3.72
C LEU A 35 10.35 14.61 -3.74
N ASN A 36 11.54 14.65 -3.15
CA ASN A 36 12.35 15.87 -3.12
C ASN A 36 12.96 16.21 -4.49
N ASN A 37 13.22 15.23 -5.32
CA ASN A 37 13.79 15.38 -6.66
C ASN A 37 12.74 15.51 -7.78
N LEU A 38 11.45 15.61 -7.45
CA LEU A 38 10.42 15.86 -8.45
C LEU A 38 10.63 17.20 -9.17
N PRO A 39 10.37 17.28 -10.48
CA PRO A 39 10.37 18.55 -11.21
C PRO A 39 9.42 19.55 -10.56
N ASN A 40 9.80 20.82 -10.54
CA ASN A 40 8.99 21.91 -9.99
C ASN A 40 7.81 22.25 -10.93
N LEU A 41 6.79 21.40 -10.92
CA LEU A 41 5.55 21.54 -11.69
C LEU A 41 4.36 21.54 -10.72
N PRO A 42 3.30 22.33 -10.99
CA PRO A 42 2.17 22.50 -10.05
C PRO A 42 1.56 21.18 -9.57
N TYR A 43 1.34 20.21 -10.47
CA TYR A 43 0.75 18.93 -10.14
C TYR A 43 1.68 18.03 -9.32
N PHE A 44 3.01 18.10 -9.54
CA PHE A 44 3.97 17.36 -8.72
C PHE A 44 4.12 17.98 -7.34
N ASN A 45 4.13 19.30 -7.25
CA ASN A 45 4.14 20.01 -5.97
C ASN A 45 2.87 19.69 -5.15
N HIS A 46 1.71 19.63 -5.83
CA HIS A 46 0.47 19.22 -5.19
C HIS A 46 0.57 17.78 -4.63
N ALA A 47 1.04 16.82 -5.44
CA ALA A 47 1.21 15.44 -4.99
C ALA A 47 2.20 15.33 -3.82
N LYS A 48 3.36 15.99 -3.90
CA LYS A 48 4.36 16.03 -2.83
C LYS A 48 3.77 16.53 -1.51
N ASN A 49 2.99 17.61 -1.54
CA ASN A 49 2.37 18.19 -0.36
C ASN A 49 1.27 17.31 0.25
N ASN A 50 0.76 16.35 -0.51
CA ASN A 50 -0.27 15.42 -0.06
C ASN A 50 0.29 14.07 0.42
N ILE A 51 1.61 13.86 0.41
CA ILE A 51 2.24 12.63 0.88
C ILE A 51 3.03 12.89 2.15
N SER A 52 2.77 12.09 3.18
CA SER A 52 3.57 11.99 4.39
C SER A 52 4.14 10.58 4.49
N VAL A 53 5.45 10.45 4.70
CA VAL A 53 6.13 9.17 4.88
C VAL A 53 6.44 8.99 6.36
N ILE A 54 6.07 7.84 6.92
CA ILE A 54 6.33 7.49 8.32
C ILE A 54 7.06 6.15 8.35
N ASN A 55 8.29 6.17 8.86
CA ASN A 55 9.07 4.96 9.07
C ASN A 55 8.58 4.24 10.34
N ASN A 56 7.61 3.36 10.17
CA ASN A 56 7.06 2.55 11.27
C ASN A 56 6.40 1.29 10.73
N ASP A 57 6.21 0.29 11.59
CA ASP A 57 5.31 -0.83 11.29
C ASP A 57 3.87 -0.34 11.21
N SER A 58 3.18 -0.71 10.14
CA SER A 58 1.78 -0.32 9.92
C SER A 58 0.85 -0.79 11.05
N ARG A 59 1.21 -1.86 11.76
CA ARG A 59 0.46 -2.38 12.91
C ARG A 59 0.39 -1.41 14.08
N ALA A 60 1.35 -0.50 14.22
CA ALA A 60 1.30 0.57 15.22
C ALA A 60 0.08 1.49 15.05
N PHE A 61 -0.55 1.48 13.86
CA PHE A 61 -1.70 2.31 13.53
C PHE A 61 -3.06 1.58 13.59
N LEU A 62 -3.08 0.30 14.02
CA LEU A 62 -4.32 -0.48 14.11
C LEU A 62 -5.37 0.17 15.02
N SER A 63 -4.96 0.76 16.14
CA SER A 63 -5.86 1.43 17.09
C SER A 63 -6.43 2.76 16.59
N SER A 64 -5.83 3.34 15.55
CA SER A 64 -6.25 4.59 14.93
C SER A 64 -6.74 4.40 13.49
N ALA A 65 -6.98 3.17 13.08
CA ALA A 65 -7.38 2.81 11.72
C ALA A 65 -8.69 3.51 11.29
N GLU A 66 -9.61 3.74 12.22
CA GLU A 66 -10.88 4.45 12.00
C GLU A 66 -10.74 5.93 11.63
N ASN A 67 -9.58 6.53 11.93
CA ASN A 67 -9.29 7.94 11.59
C ASN A 67 -9.00 8.14 10.10
N PHE A 68 -8.78 7.05 9.36
CA PHE A 68 -8.55 7.08 7.93
C PHE A 68 -9.82 6.72 7.17
N ASP A 69 -10.09 7.41 6.07
CA ASP A 69 -11.23 7.08 5.22
C ASP A 69 -11.01 5.76 4.47
N VAL A 70 -9.76 5.51 4.09
CA VAL A 70 -9.34 4.28 3.41
C VAL A 70 -7.99 3.80 3.95
N ILE A 71 -7.91 2.51 4.26
CA ILE A 71 -6.66 1.80 4.50
C ILE A 71 -6.35 1.00 3.23
N TYR A 72 -5.19 1.26 2.63
CA TYR A 72 -4.73 0.56 1.45
C TYR A 72 -3.55 -0.34 1.81
N VAL A 73 -3.70 -1.64 1.57
CA VAL A 73 -2.67 -2.65 1.85
C VAL A 73 -2.22 -3.27 0.53
N ASP A 74 -0.95 -3.10 0.20
CA ASP A 74 -0.28 -3.73 -0.95
C ASP A 74 0.84 -4.64 -0.45
N PRO A 75 0.51 -5.84 0.04
CA PRO A 75 1.52 -6.76 0.53
C PRO A 75 2.38 -7.23 -0.66
N MET A 76 3.67 -7.32 -0.46
CA MET A 76 4.55 -7.89 -1.48
C MET A 76 4.19 -9.35 -1.70
N PHE A 77 3.85 -9.71 -2.95
CA PHE A 77 3.44 -11.06 -3.27
C PHE A 77 4.63 -12.00 -3.35
N ASN A 78 4.57 -13.07 -2.57
CA ASN A 78 5.53 -14.15 -2.62
C ASN A 78 5.27 -15.04 -3.86
N SER A 79 5.35 -14.47 -5.06
CA SER A 79 5.16 -15.26 -6.27
C SER A 79 6.40 -16.15 -6.45
N LYS A 80 6.26 -17.43 -6.12
CA LYS A 80 7.25 -18.49 -6.41
C LYS A 80 7.57 -18.63 -7.90
N LYS A 81 6.86 -17.94 -8.77
CA LYS A 81 7.12 -17.91 -10.20
C LYS A 81 8.12 -16.78 -10.50
N LYS A 82 9.36 -17.16 -10.81
CA LYS A 82 10.44 -16.32 -11.39
C LYS A 82 10.07 -15.79 -12.80
N LEU A 83 8.85 -15.31 -13.01
CA LEU A 83 8.46 -14.67 -14.26
C LEU A 83 8.98 -13.24 -14.24
N LYS A 84 9.97 -12.96 -15.11
CA LYS A 84 10.50 -11.65 -15.52
C LYS A 84 10.12 -10.46 -14.63
N ARG A 85 10.61 -10.48 -13.38
CA ARG A 85 10.49 -9.33 -12.49
C ARG A 85 11.42 -8.23 -13.01
N THR A 86 11.00 -6.98 -12.89
CA THR A 86 11.88 -5.84 -13.18
C THR A 86 13.11 -5.90 -12.28
N LYS A 87 14.23 -5.29 -12.68
CA LYS A 87 15.45 -5.21 -11.86
C LYS A 87 15.18 -4.59 -10.49
N GLN A 88 14.25 -3.63 -10.42
CA GLN A 88 13.81 -3.00 -9.18
C GLN A 88 13.12 -4.00 -8.24
N MET A 89 12.22 -4.84 -8.75
CA MET A 89 11.56 -5.89 -7.96
C MET A 89 12.56 -6.95 -7.48
N GLN A 90 13.56 -7.31 -8.30
CA GLN A 90 14.61 -8.25 -7.90
C GLN A 90 15.50 -7.66 -6.78
N PHE A 91 15.79 -6.36 -6.84
CA PHE A 91 16.52 -5.66 -5.78
C PHE A 91 15.73 -5.69 -4.48
N LEU A 92 14.43 -5.37 -4.52
CA LEU A 92 13.56 -5.41 -3.34
C LEU A 92 13.45 -6.82 -2.74
N ASP A 93 13.31 -7.85 -3.58
CA ASP A 93 13.27 -9.25 -3.11
C ASP A 93 14.53 -9.67 -2.35
N ASN A 94 15.70 -9.15 -2.76
CA ASN A 94 16.98 -9.44 -2.10
C ASN A 94 17.22 -8.58 -0.85
N TYR A 95 16.57 -7.43 -0.76
CA TYR A 95 16.79 -6.45 0.30
C TYR A 95 15.77 -6.58 1.45
N LEU A 96 14.58 -7.10 1.16
CA LEU A 96 13.51 -7.26 2.14
C LEU A 96 13.52 -8.71 2.66
N GLU A 97 13.89 -8.86 3.92
CA GLU A 97 14.11 -10.16 4.57
C GLU A 97 12.84 -10.98 4.81
N GLU A 98 11.67 -10.33 4.94
CA GLU A 98 10.39 -11.02 5.20
C GLU A 98 9.21 -10.35 4.50
N TYR A 99 8.38 -11.18 3.86
CA TYR A 99 7.07 -10.77 3.36
C TYR A 99 6.08 -10.73 4.51
N ASP A 100 5.52 -9.56 4.72
CA ASP A 100 4.57 -9.30 5.78
C ASP A 100 3.24 -8.82 5.19
N ASP A 101 2.14 -9.46 5.60
CA ASP A 101 0.79 -9.12 5.15
C ASP A 101 -0.09 -8.77 6.35
N PRO A 102 -0.24 -7.48 6.70
CA PRO A 102 -1.05 -7.03 7.82
C PRO A 102 -2.55 -6.99 7.52
N SER A 103 -3.00 -7.53 6.38
CA SER A 103 -4.40 -7.44 5.93
C SER A 103 -5.40 -7.99 6.95
N VAL A 104 -5.07 -9.12 7.60
CA VAL A 104 -5.95 -9.77 8.58
C VAL A 104 -6.07 -8.93 9.84
N GLU A 105 -4.96 -8.34 10.31
CA GLU A 105 -4.93 -7.48 11.49
C GLU A 105 -5.76 -6.22 11.25
N PHE A 106 -5.59 -5.56 10.09
CA PHE A 106 -6.41 -4.41 9.71
C PHE A 106 -7.88 -4.78 9.55
N TYR A 107 -8.19 -5.95 9.00
CA TYR A 107 -9.58 -6.39 8.91
C TYR A 107 -10.25 -6.57 10.28
N LYS A 108 -9.50 -7.01 11.29
CA LYS A 108 -9.98 -7.15 12.68
C LYS A 108 -10.07 -5.82 13.41
N SER A 109 -9.34 -4.80 12.99
CA SER A 109 -9.38 -3.47 13.59
C SER A 109 -10.69 -2.73 13.29
N ASN A 110 -10.89 -1.56 13.88
CA ASN A 110 -11.99 -0.68 13.54
C ASN A 110 -11.60 0.20 12.33
N PHE A 111 -12.15 -0.05 11.14
CA PHE A 111 -11.86 0.70 9.91
C PHE A 111 -13.15 1.09 9.17
N LYS A 112 -13.11 2.14 8.36
CA LYS A 112 -14.21 2.54 7.46
C LYS A 112 -14.17 1.71 6.17
N ARG A 113 -13.03 1.75 5.48
CA ARG A 113 -12.81 1.01 4.24
C ARG A 113 -11.38 0.45 4.20
N LEU A 114 -11.27 -0.83 3.89
CA LEU A 114 -10.01 -1.54 3.70
C LEU A 114 -9.92 -2.02 2.26
N VAL A 115 -8.87 -1.65 1.56
CA VAL A 115 -8.56 -2.08 0.20
C VAL A 115 -7.31 -2.92 0.23
N ILE A 116 -7.39 -4.15 -0.26
CA ILE A 116 -6.26 -5.07 -0.33
C ILE A 116 -5.96 -5.36 -1.80
N LYS A 117 -4.75 -5.03 -2.24
CA LYS A 117 -4.26 -5.39 -3.57
C LYS A 117 -3.80 -6.84 -3.57
N LYS A 118 -4.16 -7.57 -4.60
CA LYS A 118 -3.84 -9.01 -4.77
C LYS A 118 -3.45 -9.30 -6.21
N GLU A 119 -2.70 -10.39 -6.42
CA GLU A 119 -2.62 -10.99 -7.75
C GLU A 119 -4.02 -11.43 -8.20
N LEU A 120 -4.34 -11.28 -9.48
CA LEU A 120 -5.69 -11.50 -10.02
C LEU A 120 -6.29 -12.87 -9.63
N ARG A 121 -5.46 -13.91 -9.58
CA ARG A 121 -5.87 -15.29 -9.30
C ARG A 121 -5.52 -15.77 -7.88
N ALA A 122 -5.00 -14.88 -7.02
CA ALA A 122 -4.66 -15.25 -5.65
C ALA A 122 -5.94 -15.48 -4.81
N ALA A 123 -5.84 -16.35 -3.81
CA ALA A 123 -6.92 -16.48 -2.83
C ALA A 123 -7.14 -15.18 -2.05
N PRO A 124 -8.38 -14.88 -1.61
CA PRO A 124 -8.64 -13.74 -0.73
C PRO A 124 -7.78 -13.78 0.53
N SER A 125 -7.31 -12.62 1.01
CA SER A 125 -6.58 -12.53 2.29
C SER A 125 -7.50 -12.81 3.47
N ILE A 126 -8.77 -12.43 3.36
CA ILE A 126 -9.79 -12.62 4.39
C ILE A 126 -10.71 -13.75 3.96
N LYS A 127 -10.75 -14.80 4.76
CA LYS A 127 -11.65 -15.96 4.53
C LYS A 127 -13.04 -15.65 5.09
N ASP A 128 -14.05 -16.28 4.52
CA ASP A 128 -15.45 -16.25 4.99
C ASP A 128 -16.08 -14.84 5.03
N CYS A 129 -15.52 -13.91 4.22
CA CYS A 129 -16.05 -12.58 4.07
C CYS A 129 -16.18 -12.20 2.58
N SER A 130 -17.28 -11.56 2.25
CA SER A 130 -17.49 -11.03 0.91
C SER A 130 -16.78 -9.67 0.77
N ALA A 131 -15.99 -9.53 -0.29
CA ALA A 131 -15.42 -8.26 -0.72
C ALA A 131 -16.06 -7.84 -2.04
N ILE A 132 -16.09 -6.54 -2.30
CA ILE A 132 -16.32 -6.03 -3.65
C ILE A 132 -14.96 -6.03 -4.34
N SER A 133 -14.83 -6.84 -5.41
CA SER A 133 -13.55 -6.98 -6.12
C SER A 133 -13.53 -6.21 -7.41
N PHE A 134 -12.48 -5.40 -7.63
CA PHE A 134 -12.20 -4.70 -8.87
C PHE A 134 -11.00 -5.34 -9.55
N ASN A 135 -11.21 -5.91 -10.72
CA ASN A 135 -10.19 -6.63 -11.47
C ASN A 135 -9.47 -5.72 -12.47
N GLY A 136 -8.15 -5.67 -12.40
CA GLY A 136 -7.27 -5.14 -13.44
C GLY A 136 -6.79 -6.26 -14.37
N SER A 137 -5.76 -5.98 -15.17
CA SER A 137 -5.18 -6.97 -16.09
C SER A 137 -4.37 -8.05 -15.39
N SER A 138 -3.67 -7.72 -14.32
CA SER A 138 -2.77 -8.62 -13.57
C SER A 138 -3.01 -8.63 -12.06
N VAL A 139 -3.69 -7.60 -11.56
CA VAL A 139 -3.99 -7.42 -10.14
C VAL A 139 -5.49 -7.27 -9.93
N ARG A 140 -5.91 -7.47 -8.69
CA ARG A 140 -7.27 -7.28 -8.20
C ARG A 140 -7.20 -6.45 -6.91
N TYR A 141 -8.23 -5.65 -6.69
CA TYR A 141 -8.41 -4.88 -5.45
C TYR A 141 -9.65 -5.41 -4.74
N ASP A 142 -9.47 -6.02 -3.59
CA ASP A 142 -10.55 -6.50 -2.73
C ASP A 142 -10.90 -5.41 -1.71
N VAL A 143 -12.13 -4.89 -1.78
CA VAL A 143 -12.63 -3.79 -0.95
C VAL A 143 -13.58 -4.33 0.10
N TYR A 144 -13.25 -4.07 1.35
CA TYR A 144 -14.06 -4.38 2.52
C TYR A 144 -14.54 -3.07 3.15
N SER A 145 -15.80 -3.00 3.54
CA SER A 145 -16.36 -1.86 4.26
C SER A 145 -17.06 -2.38 5.52
N LYS A 146 -16.77 -1.76 6.66
CA LYS A 146 -17.60 -1.93 7.85
C LYS A 146 -18.67 -0.84 7.78
N GLY A 147 -19.94 -1.25 7.71
CA GLY A 147 -21.05 -0.30 7.65
C GLY A 147 -20.95 0.73 8.79
N GLU A 148 -21.32 1.96 8.50
CA GLU A 148 -21.55 2.95 9.53
C GLU A 148 -22.62 2.37 10.49
N LYS A 149 -22.24 2.30 11.79
CA LYS A 149 -23.17 1.92 12.85
C LYS A 149 -24.05 3.11 13.20
#